data_290eaaaa1b5181ba148db4f06baf51ad
#
_entry.id   290eaaaa1b5181ba148db4f06baf51ad
#
_cell.length_a   1.000
_cell.length_b   1.000
_cell.length_c   1.000
_cell.angle_alpha   90.00
_cell.angle_beta   90.00
_cell.angle_gamma   90.00
#
_symmetry.space_group_name_H-M   'P 1'
#
loop_
_entity.id
_entity.type
_entity.pdbx_description
1 polymer ?
#
loop_
_entity_poly.entity_id
_entity_poly.type
_entity_poly.pdbx_seq_one_letter_code
_entity_poly.pdbx_strand_id
1 'polypeptide(L)'
;MVLGLNYGMGVKSLAGRIKISEVEAEELVSKYNLAYKLKEFWTNDIVNSYNNRYSILLSNDVCLKHYDFKQSRPRNERQAMNYPVQGIGATITREALRLAFERGLKPIFPVHDEIYFKCKIDEVDEQIKTARSCMIEDAFNAIGNANKDYP
;
A
#
# COMPACT_ATOMS: atom_id res chain seq x y z
N MET A 1 -6.84 3.27 14.71
CA MET A 1 -8.16 3.53 14.10
C MET A 1 -8.06 3.69 12.59
N VAL A 2 -7.38 4.69 12.06
CA VAL A 2 -7.26 4.99 10.62
C VAL A 2 -6.83 3.77 9.80
N LEU A 3 -5.79 3.07 10.21
CA LEU A 3 -5.28 1.90 9.51
C LEU A 3 -6.36 0.80 9.35
N GLY A 4 -7.14 0.55 10.38
CA GLY A 4 -8.22 -0.45 10.31
C GLY A 4 -9.32 -0.08 9.32
N LEU A 5 -9.68 1.19 9.21
CA LEU A 5 -10.66 1.68 8.23
C LEU A 5 -10.11 1.53 6.80
N ASN A 6 -8.84 1.83 6.57
CA ASN A 6 -8.18 1.60 5.29
C ASN A 6 -8.21 0.12 4.86
N TYR A 7 -8.21 -0.80 5.83
CA TYR A 7 -8.32 -2.25 5.58
C TYR A 7 -9.77 -2.77 5.63
N GLY A 8 -10.76 -1.90 5.49
CA GLY A 8 -12.17 -2.29 5.40
C GLY A 8 -12.76 -2.75 6.74
N MET A 9 -12.31 -2.21 7.87
CA MET A 9 -12.91 -2.46 9.17
C MET A 9 -14.36 -1.96 9.18
N GLY A 10 -15.30 -2.84 9.48
CA GLY A 10 -16.72 -2.48 9.60
C GLY A 10 -17.02 -1.72 10.90
N VAL A 11 -18.17 -0.99 10.91
CA VAL A 11 -18.67 -0.18 12.03
C VAL A 11 -18.68 -0.95 13.35
N LYS A 12 -19.23 -2.15 13.37
CA LYS A 12 -19.31 -3.01 14.57
C LYS A 12 -17.94 -3.35 15.15
N SER A 13 -16.97 -3.65 14.28
CA SER A 13 -15.59 -3.95 14.71
C SER A 13 -14.88 -2.71 15.24
N LEU A 14 -15.15 -1.54 14.66
CA LEU A 14 -14.64 -0.26 15.13
C LEU A 14 -15.22 0.07 16.51
N ALA A 15 -16.55 0.03 16.66
CA ALA A 15 -17.25 0.29 17.91
C ALA A 15 -16.67 -0.55 19.07
N GLY A 16 -16.50 -1.86 18.85
CA GLY A 16 -15.93 -2.77 19.86
C GLY A 16 -14.48 -2.45 20.21
N ARG A 17 -13.66 -2.02 19.24
CA ARG A 17 -12.24 -1.70 19.50
C ARG A 17 -12.03 -0.41 20.27
N ILE A 18 -12.79 0.63 19.98
CA ILE A 18 -12.65 1.93 20.64
C ILE A 18 -13.68 2.16 21.76
N LYS A 19 -14.51 1.15 22.03
CA LYS A 19 -15.50 1.11 23.12
C LYS A 19 -16.51 2.27 23.05
N ILE A 20 -17.08 2.49 21.89
CA ILE A 20 -18.18 3.43 21.64
C ILE A 20 -19.41 2.69 21.11
N SER A 21 -20.54 3.37 21.03
CA SER A 21 -21.75 2.82 20.41
C SER A 21 -21.57 2.62 18.90
N GLU A 22 -22.37 1.73 18.31
CA GLU A 22 -22.36 1.51 16.86
C GLU A 22 -22.79 2.77 16.10
N VAL A 23 -23.66 3.59 16.68
CA VAL A 23 -24.12 4.86 16.08
C VAL A 23 -22.96 5.87 16.00
N GLU A 24 -22.23 6.04 17.09
CA GLU A 24 -21.05 6.91 17.11
C GLU A 24 -19.95 6.41 16.15
N ALA A 25 -19.76 5.10 16.07
CA ALA A 25 -18.81 4.50 15.13
C ALA A 25 -19.24 4.73 13.68
N GLU A 26 -20.53 4.67 13.36
CA GLU A 26 -21.08 4.95 12.04
C GLU A 26 -20.85 6.41 11.61
N GLU A 27 -21.08 7.36 12.54
CA GLU A 27 -20.76 8.77 12.30
C GLU A 27 -19.26 8.99 12.01
N LEU A 28 -18.38 8.35 12.78
CA LEU A 28 -16.93 8.44 12.57
C LEU A 28 -16.51 7.89 11.20
N VAL A 29 -17.05 6.74 10.81
CA VAL A 29 -16.79 6.13 9.50
C VAL A 29 -17.30 7.03 8.38
N SER A 30 -18.48 7.63 8.54
CA SER A 30 -19.07 8.54 7.56
C SER A 30 -18.23 9.80 7.39
N LYS A 31 -17.80 10.43 8.49
CA LYS A 31 -16.89 11.59 8.48
C LYS A 31 -15.55 11.24 7.83
N TYR A 32 -15.00 10.07 8.14
CA TYR A 32 -13.77 9.58 7.55
C TYR A 32 -13.88 9.40 6.03
N ASN A 33 -14.92 8.71 5.57
CA ASN A 33 -15.17 8.48 4.14
C ASN A 33 -15.37 9.80 3.37
N LEU A 34 -16.07 10.76 3.99
CA LEU A 34 -16.28 12.08 3.40
C LEU A 34 -14.97 12.87 3.28
N ALA A 35 -14.15 12.86 4.32
CA ALA A 35 -12.89 13.60 4.35
C ALA A 35 -11.88 13.08 3.33
N TYR A 36 -11.78 11.77 3.15
CA TYR A 36 -10.77 11.14 2.31
C TYR A 36 -11.29 10.65 0.96
N LYS A 37 -12.61 10.70 0.71
CA LYS A 37 -13.29 10.21 -0.51
C LYS A 37 -12.92 8.76 -0.91
N LEU A 38 -12.47 7.96 0.06
CA LEU A 38 -11.94 6.63 -0.18
C LEU A 38 -13.02 5.61 -0.55
N LYS A 39 -14.26 5.82 -0.08
CA LYS A 39 -15.37 4.89 -0.34
C LYS A 39 -15.67 4.78 -1.83
N GLU A 40 -15.69 5.89 -2.53
CA GLU A 40 -15.95 5.95 -3.97
C GLU A 40 -14.85 5.23 -4.75
N PHE A 41 -13.59 5.56 -4.47
CA PHE A 41 -12.43 4.91 -5.05
C PHE A 41 -12.45 3.39 -4.83
N TRP A 42 -12.62 2.94 -3.60
CA TRP A 42 -12.61 1.51 -3.30
C TRP A 42 -13.78 0.76 -3.92
N THR A 43 -14.99 1.33 -3.87
CA THR A 43 -16.17 0.65 -4.39
C THR A 43 -16.20 0.67 -5.92
N ASN A 44 -16.03 1.83 -6.53
CA ASN A 44 -16.20 2.01 -7.95
C ASN A 44 -14.97 1.57 -8.74
N ASP A 45 -13.78 1.98 -8.31
CA ASP A 45 -12.58 1.75 -9.09
C ASP A 45 -11.94 0.38 -8.80
N ILE A 46 -11.88 -0.01 -7.53
CA ILE A 46 -11.18 -1.23 -7.14
C ILE A 46 -12.11 -2.45 -7.11
N VAL A 47 -13.19 -2.40 -6.34
CA VAL A 47 -14.06 -3.57 -6.15
C VAL A 47 -14.79 -3.93 -7.43
N ASN A 48 -15.28 -2.94 -8.18
CA ASN A 48 -15.94 -3.18 -9.47
C ASN A 48 -14.95 -3.68 -10.52
N SER A 49 -13.74 -3.13 -10.59
CA SER A 49 -12.68 -3.63 -11.48
C SER A 49 -12.30 -5.06 -11.13
N TYR A 50 -12.15 -5.36 -9.85
CA TYR A 50 -11.88 -6.70 -9.36
C TYR A 50 -13.00 -7.68 -9.73
N ASN A 51 -14.26 -7.33 -9.45
CA ASN A 51 -15.42 -8.18 -9.73
C ASN A 51 -15.62 -8.44 -11.23
N ASN A 52 -15.29 -7.49 -12.09
CA ASN A 52 -15.47 -7.61 -13.53
C ASN A 52 -14.29 -8.31 -14.22
N ARG A 53 -13.08 -8.18 -13.72
CA ARG A 53 -11.85 -8.63 -14.39
C ARG A 53 -11.03 -9.63 -13.58
N TYR A 54 -11.37 -9.89 -12.32
CA TYR A 54 -10.58 -10.65 -11.36
C TYR A 54 -9.12 -10.15 -11.25
N SER A 55 -8.92 -8.86 -11.54
CA SER A 55 -7.61 -8.23 -11.55
C SER A 55 -7.73 -6.76 -11.16
N ILE A 56 -6.68 -6.23 -10.56
CA ILE A 56 -6.53 -4.82 -10.23
C ILE A 56 -5.28 -4.32 -10.94
N LEU A 57 -5.43 -3.28 -11.75
CA LEU A 57 -4.31 -2.60 -12.35
C LEU A 57 -3.72 -1.63 -11.33
N LEU A 58 -2.44 -1.77 -11.07
CA LEU A 58 -1.64 -0.80 -10.33
C LEU A 58 -0.91 0.11 -11.33
N SER A 59 -0.31 1.19 -10.85
CA SER A 59 0.55 2.04 -11.68
C SER A 59 1.64 1.21 -12.39
N ASN A 60 2.08 1.66 -13.56
CA ASN A 60 3.16 1.05 -14.35
C ASN A 60 2.88 -0.37 -14.87
N ASP A 61 1.69 -0.61 -15.35
CA ASP A 61 1.27 -1.89 -15.95
C ASP A 61 1.36 -3.10 -15.01
N VAL A 62 1.54 -2.87 -13.72
CA VAL A 62 1.51 -3.94 -12.73
C VAL A 62 0.07 -4.36 -12.49
N CYS A 63 -0.29 -5.54 -12.97
CA CYS A 63 -1.60 -6.13 -12.78
C CYS A 63 -1.53 -7.18 -11.67
N LEU A 64 -2.28 -6.96 -10.59
CA LEU A 64 -2.48 -7.97 -9.56
C LEU A 64 -3.69 -8.82 -9.92
N LYS A 65 -3.47 -10.10 -10.12
CA LYS A 65 -4.52 -11.09 -10.34
C LYS A 65 -4.76 -11.87 -9.05
N HIS A 66 -6.02 -11.99 -8.68
CA HIS A 66 -6.42 -12.82 -7.55
C HIS A 66 -7.19 -14.03 -8.04
N TYR A 67 -6.70 -15.24 -7.69
CA TYR A 67 -7.27 -16.50 -8.16
C TYR A 67 -7.87 -17.36 -7.05
N ASP A 68 -8.09 -16.82 -5.86
CA ASP A 68 -8.62 -17.63 -4.76
C ASP A 68 -10.14 -17.70 -4.80
N PHE A 69 -10.65 -18.60 -5.65
CA PHE A 69 -12.08 -18.90 -5.75
C PHE A 69 -12.67 -19.62 -4.53
N LYS A 70 -11.82 -20.05 -3.57
CA LYS A 70 -12.25 -20.74 -2.35
C LYS A 70 -12.68 -19.79 -1.25
N GLN A 71 -12.34 -18.51 -1.37
CA GLN A 71 -12.69 -17.52 -0.35
C GLN A 71 -14.06 -16.91 -0.62
N SER A 72 -14.72 -16.47 0.46
CA SER A 72 -15.98 -15.74 0.33
C SER A 72 -15.78 -14.41 -0.39
N ARG A 73 -16.78 -13.99 -1.19
CA ARG A 73 -16.75 -12.72 -1.92
C ARG A 73 -16.41 -11.50 -1.04
N PRO A 74 -17.00 -11.31 0.16
CA PRO A 74 -16.64 -10.17 1.02
C PRO A 74 -15.19 -10.16 1.49
N ARG A 75 -14.55 -11.35 1.59
CA ARG A 75 -13.13 -11.44 1.94
C ARG A 75 -12.25 -11.05 0.76
N ASN A 76 -12.61 -11.50 -0.44
CA ASN A 76 -11.91 -11.16 -1.66
C ASN A 76 -11.99 -9.65 -1.96
N GLU A 77 -13.16 -9.03 -1.79
CA GLU A 77 -13.32 -7.59 -1.95
C GLU A 77 -12.44 -6.79 -0.98
N ARG A 78 -12.37 -7.18 0.29
CA ARG A 78 -11.46 -6.55 1.26
C ARG A 78 -9.98 -6.71 0.90
N GLN A 79 -9.61 -7.86 0.35
CA GLN A 79 -8.25 -8.05 -0.16
C GLN A 79 -8.00 -7.16 -1.38
N ALA A 80 -8.95 -7.08 -2.30
CA ALA A 80 -8.86 -6.21 -3.47
C ALA A 80 -8.65 -4.74 -3.08
N MET A 81 -9.36 -4.25 -2.06
CA MET A 81 -9.18 -2.90 -1.53
C MET A 81 -7.77 -2.63 -0.98
N ASN A 82 -7.08 -3.66 -0.51
CA ASN A 82 -5.73 -3.52 0.04
C ASN A 82 -4.62 -3.61 -1.01
N TYR A 83 -4.90 -4.21 -2.17
CA TYR A 83 -3.89 -4.42 -3.21
C TYR A 83 -3.23 -3.14 -3.72
N PRO A 84 -3.93 -2.02 -3.98
CA PRO A 84 -3.28 -0.80 -4.41
C PRO A 84 -2.26 -0.29 -3.39
N VAL A 85 -2.63 -0.27 -2.12
CA VAL A 85 -1.76 0.20 -1.03
C VAL A 85 -0.54 -0.71 -0.87
N GLN A 86 -0.77 -2.02 -0.78
CA GLN A 86 0.31 -3.01 -0.65
C GLN A 86 1.18 -3.07 -1.91
N GLY A 87 0.56 -2.96 -3.08
CA GLY A 87 1.27 -2.97 -4.36
C GLY A 87 2.17 -1.75 -4.55
N ILE A 88 1.68 -0.56 -4.20
CA ILE A 88 2.49 0.66 -4.23
C ILE A 88 3.66 0.54 -3.24
N GLY A 89 3.41 0.10 -2.01
CA GLY A 89 4.47 -0.14 -1.03
C GLY A 89 5.54 -1.10 -1.55
N ALA A 90 5.13 -2.22 -2.14
CA ALA A 90 6.05 -3.19 -2.73
C ALA A 90 6.82 -2.61 -3.94
N THR A 91 6.21 -1.70 -4.71
CA THR A 91 6.87 -1.03 -5.83
C THR A 91 7.91 -0.04 -5.33
N ILE A 92 7.59 0.74 -4.29
CA ILE A 92 8.56 1.64 -3.63
C ILE A 92 9.76 0.85 -3.12
N THR A 93 9.53 -0.25 -2.42
CA THR A 93 10.62 -1.09 -1.87
C THR A 93 11.48 -1.68 -2.99
N ARG A 94 10.90 -2.15 -4.09
CA ARG A 94 11.66 -2.67 -5.24
C ARG A 94 12.49 -1.60 -5.92
N GLU A 95 11.92 -0.41 -6.11
CA GLU A 95 12.64 0.70 -6.74
C GLU A 95 13.76 1.20 -5.83
N ALA A 96 13.52 1.34 -4.54
CA ALA A 96 14.56 1.67 -3.57
C ALA A 96 15.70 0.64 -3.57
N LEU A 97 15.37 -0.65 -3.68
CA LEU A 97 16.36 -1.72 -3.77
C LEU A 97 17.21 -1.61 -5.05
N ARG A 98 16.59 -1.33 -6.19
CA ARG A 98 17.27 -1.10 -7.47
C ARG A 98 18.22 0.09 -7.37
N LEU A 99 17.73 1.23 -6.89
CA LEU A 99 18.52 2.45 -6.71
C LEU A 99 19.68 2.25 -5.73
N ALA A 100 19.42 1.56 -4.62
CA ALA A 100 20.44 1.24 -3.65
C ALA A 100 21.58 0.41 -4.27
N PHE A 101 21.24 -0.59 -5.06
CA PHE A 101 22.23 -1.39 -5.78
C PHE A 101 23.04 -0.55 -6.79
N GLU A 102 22.38 0.30 -7.57
CA GLU A 102 23.01 1.21 -8.55
C GLU A 102 23.96 2.22 -7.90
N ARG A 103 23.66 2.64 -6.65
CA ARG A 103 24.51 3.54 -5.86
C ARG A 103 25.59 2.83 -5.05
N GLY A 104 25.82 1.55 -5.30
CA GLY A 104 26.90 0.77 -4.71
C GLY A 104 26.64 0.27 -3.29
N LEU A 105 25.43 0.41 -2.77
CA LEU A 105 25.03 -0.25 -1.53
C LEU A 105 24.97 -1.77 -1.74
N LYS A 106 25.12 -2.52 -0.66
CA LYS A 106 25.07 -4.00 -0.69
C LYS A 106 23.82 -4.51 0.01
N PRO A 107 22.65 -4.50 -0.67
CA PRO A 107 21.44 -5.09 -0.10
C PRO A 107 21.61 -6.61 0.02
N ILE A 108 21.10 -7.17 1.13
CA ILE A 108 21.14 -8.61 1.39
C ILE A 108 19.78 -9.23 1.07
N PHE A 109 18.72 -8.72 1.68
CA PHE A 109 17.34 -9.14 1.44
C PHE A 109 16.34 -8.07 1.91
N PRO A 110 15.15 -7.99 1.29
CA PRO A 110 14.03 -7.23 1.81
C PRO A 110 13.19 -8.08 2.77
N VAL A 111 12.60 -7.45 3.79
CA VAL A 111 11.58 -8.04 4.68
C VAL A 111 10.43 -7.07 4.79
N HIS A 112 9.29 -7.39 4.20
CA HIS A 112 8.13 -6.49 4.10
C HIS A 112 8.50 -5.13 3.48
N ASP A 113 8.55 -4.09 4.28
CA ASP A 113 8.88 -2.69 3.94
C ASP A 113 10.28 -2.27 4.40
N GLU A 114 11.07 -3.21 4.88
CA GLU A 114 12.46 -3.01 5.31
C GLU A 114 13.45 -3.61 4.31
N ILE A 115 14.63 -3.01 4.21
CA ILE A 115 15.76 -3.53 3.41
C ILE A 115 16.97 -3.65 4.31
N TYR A 116 17.57 -4.84 4.34
CA TYR A 116 18.80 -5.11 5.09
C TYR A 116 20.02 -4.93 4.20
N PHE A 117 20.98 -4.15 4.67
CA PHE A 117 22.23 -3.86 3.98
C PHE A 117 23.44 -4.37 4.76
N LYS A 118 24.48 -4.76 4.04
CA LYS A 118 25.80 -5.06 4.60
C LYS A 118 26.75 -3.91 4.32
N CYS A 119 27.39 -3.38 5.36
CA CYS A 119 28.40 -2.33 5.24
C CYS A 119 29.54 -2.53 6.24
N LYS A 120 30.63 -1.79 6.06
CA LYS A 120 31.67 -1.67 7.07
C LYS A 120 31.24 -0.68 8.15
N ILE A 121 31.79 -0.83 9.35
CA ILE A 121 31.40 0.01 10.50
C ILE A 121 31.74 1.47 10.27
N ASP A 122 32.84 1.77 9.63
CA ASP A 122 33.29 3.11 9.28
C ASP A 122 32.51 3.78 8.16
N GLU A 123 31.71 3.03 7.41
CA GLU A 123 30.88 3.53 6.30
C GLU A 123 29.39 3.66 6.68
N VAL A 124 28.98 3.27 7.90
CA VAL A 124 27.57 3.15 8.29
C VAL A 124 26.78 4.44 8.08
N ASP A 125 27.31 5.58 8.54
CA ASP A 125 26.58 6.86 8.49
C ASP A 125 26.37 7.33 7.05
N GLU A 126 27.32 7.13 6.17
CA GLU A 126 27.20 7.48 4.76
C GLU A 126 26.22 6.55 4.04
N GLN A 127 26.31 5.26 4.30
CA GLN A 127 25.41 4.28 3.69
C GLN A 127 23.96 4.43 4.16
N ILE A 128 23.72 4.80 5.43
CA ILE A 128 22.39 5.14 5.93
C ILE A 128 21.80 6.34 5.17
N LYS A 129 22.59 7.39 4.95
CA LYS A 129 22.13 8.57 4.19
C LYS A 129 21.75 8.18 2.76
N THR A 130 22.57 7.41 2.10
CA THR A 130 22.33 6.93 0.73
C THR A 130 21.10 6.03 0.67
N ALA A 131 20.97 5.05 1.58
CA ALA A 131 19.81 4.17 1.65
C ALA A 131 18.51 4.95 1.89
N ARG A 132 18.54 5.91 2.79
CA ARG A 132 17.40 6.78 3.08
C ARG A 132 16.99 7.63 1.88
N SER A 133 17.95 8.18 1.14
CA SER A 133 17.68 8.89 -0.11
C SER A 133 16.98 7.96 -1.13
N CYS A 134 17.48 6.74 -1.33
CA CYS A 134 16.86 5.78 -2.24
C CYS A 134 15.40 5.47 -1.86
N MET A 135 15.10 5.32 -0.58
CA MET A 135 13.75 4.97 -0.13
C MET A 135 12.76 6.15 -0.16
N ILE A 136 13.21 7.34 0.16
CA ILE A 136 12.32 8.50 0.37
C ILE A 136 12.21 9.36 -0.88
N GLU A 137 13.33 9.73 -1.46
CA GLU A 137 13.37 10.74 -2.53
C GLU A 137 13.22 10.12 -3.91
N ASP A 138 14.04 9.13 -4.20
CA ASP A 138 14.16 8.63 -5.56
C ASP A 138 13.07 7.62 -5.91
N ALA A 139 12.72 6.71 -4.99
CA ALA A 139 11.63 5.76 -5.24
C ALA A 139 10.28 6.46 -5.35
N PHE A 140 10.04 7.48 -4.51
CA PHE A 140 8.80 8.27 -4.56
C PHE A 140 8.72 9.10 -5.85
N ASN A 141 9.81 9.72 -6.29
CA ASN A 141 9.89 10.47 -7.53
C ASN A 141 9.70 9.58 -8.76
N ALA A 142 10.27 8.39 -8.77
CA ALA A 142 10.09 7.42 -9.85
C ALA A 142 8.62 7.01 -10.01
N ILE A 143 7.91 6.77 -8.90
CA ILE A 143 6.49 6.43 -8.92
C ILE A 143 5.63 7.65 -9.29
N GLY A 144 5.94 8.83 -8.77
CA GLY A 144 5.21 10.07 -9.08
C GLY A 144 5.34 10.48 -10.54
N ASN A 145 6.48 10.25 -11.16
CA ASN A 145 6.70 10.54 -12.59
C ASN A 145 5.98 9.54 -13.51
N ALA A 146 5.88 8.28 -13.10
CA ALA A 146 5.15 7.27 -13.85
C ALA A 146 3.63 7.56 -13.92
N ASN A 147 3.08 8.25 -12.92
CA ASN A 147 1.66 8.65 -12.91
C ASN A 147 1.35 9.90 -13.75
N LYS A 148 2.33 10.62 -14.29
CA LYS A 148 2.09 11.79 -15.13
C LYS A 148 1.66 11.45 -16.56
N ASP A 149 1.93 10.22 -16.97
CA ASP A 149 1.59 9.73 -18.31
C ASP A 149 0.26 8.96 -18.36
N TYR A 150 -0.49 8.93 -17.24
CA TYR A 150 -1.83 8.34 -17.19
C TYR A 150 -2.89 9.44 -17.42
N PRO A 151 -3.77 9.27 -18.44
CA PRO A 151 -4.87 10.20 -18.68
C PRO A 151 -5.95 10.14 -17.60
#